data_0bad474d587e63a55e7ec2b1a082977c
#
_entry.id   0bad474d587e63a55e7ec2b1a082977c
#
_cell.length_a   1.000
_cell.length_b   1.000
_cell.length_c   1.000
_cell.angle_alpha   90.00
_cell.angle_beta   90.00
_cell.angle_gamma   90.00
#
_symmetry.space_group_name_H-M   'P 1'
#
loop_
_entity.id
_entity.type
_entity.pdbx_description
1 polymer ?
#
loop_
_entity_poly.entity_id
_entity_poly.type
_entity_poly.pdbx_seq_one_letter_code
_entity_poly.pdbx_strand_id
1 'polypeptide(L)'
;MKAVVLNAEWAPRPGVKVSPEDEKRQWATNANLVYRNPSATLEERPDPGEPGPRELILKVGACGICGSDVHMFETDDEGYLILPYHLATPVVTGHEFSGKVVAIGSDVTEFRVGDLVTAEEIQWCGECDACRGGYWNQCRYIEDLGFTIDGGFAEYARVNVKYCWSLNAVLERYGDETTALEVGAMTEPVSVAYEGMFTRAGGFLPGGAVAVYGGGPIGLAAVALAKAAGASKIFCFEPLQERRNLAEKLGATHGVDPTKLDAAEYVAEETKGDGVAMAVECSGNFPAVMRTIEESLGIGGKVAVVGMDGRPVEINFIDHQLRAASTYGTVGHSGSWDFPNVIKLMASGQINMHHAITRRFPLEDLVAAIDETKTRVDGKILVKSEL
;
A
#
# COMPACT_ATOMS: atom_id res chain seq x y z
N MET A 1 -22.38 -14.28 5.51
CA MET A 1 -21.60 -13.05 5.79
C MET A 1 -21.82 -12.02 4.72
N LYS A 2 -21.82 -10.74 5.08
CA LYS A 2 -21.80 -9.66 4.09
C LYS A 2 -20.41 -9.50 3.49
N ALA A 3 -20.32 -9.27 2.20
CA ALA A 3 -19.08 -8.97 1.49
C ALA A 3 -19.35 -8.08 0.27
N VAL A 4 -18.40 -7.22 -0.07
CA VAL A 4 -18.49 -6.45 -1.32
C VAL A 4 -17.68 -7.14 -2.40
N VAL A 5 -18.37 -7.56 -3.45
CA VAL A 5 -17.82 -8.35 -4.54
C VAL A 5 -17.63 -7.47 -5.77
N LEU A 6 -16.42 -7.47 -6.31
CA LEU A 6 -16.13 -6.90 -7.61
C LEU A 6 -16.43 -7.94 -8.68
N ASN A 7 -17.27 -7.54 -9.63
CA ASN A 7 -17.52 -8.26 -10.87
C ASN A 7 -17.05 -7.42 -12.05
N ALA A 8 -16.46 -8.03 -13.07
CA ALA A 8 -16.11 -7.37 -14.31
C ALA A 8 -16.21 -8.35 -15.49
N GLU A 9 -16.48 -7.82 -16.67
CA GLU A 9 -16.58 -8.60 -17.89
C GLU A 9 -15.20 -8.98 -18.40
N TRP A 10 -14.98 -10.29 -18.67
CA TRP A 10 -13.78 -10.79 -19.33
C TRP A 10 -13.84 -10.51 -20.82
N ALA A 11 -13.08 -9.56 -21.30
CA ALA A 11 -13.08 -9.06 -22.67
C ALA A 11 -11.68 -8.60 -23.11
N PRO A 12 -10.71 -9.50 -23.36
CA PRO A 12 -9.35 -9.11 -23.74
C PRO A 12 -9.33 -8.11 -24.91
N ARG A 13 -8.51 -7.05 -24.80
CA ARG A 13 -8.35 -6.06 -25.86
C ARG A 13 -7.80 -6.73 -27.15
N PRO A 14 -8.12 -6.19 -28.34
CA PRO A 14 -7.58 -6.71 -29.60
C PRO A 14 -6.05 -6.82 -29.55
N GLY A 15 -5.54 -8.01 -29.85
CA GLY A 15 -4.10 -8.31 -29.86
C GLY A 15 -3.50 -8.73 -28.53
N VAL A 16 -4.22 -8.66 -27.43
CA VAL A 16 -3.79 -9.21 -26.14
C VAL A 16 -3.88 -10.74 -26.18
N LYS A 17 -2.79 -11.39 -25.83
CA LYS A 17 -2.73 -12.87 -25.74
C LYS A 17 -2.90 -13.26 -24.28
N VAL A 18 -3.90 -14.07 -24.02
CA VAL A 18 -4.15 -14.70 -22.72
C VAL A 18 -3.87 -16.19 -22.83
N SER A 19 -3.29 -16.78 -21.80
CA SER A 19 -3.08 -18.23 -21.79
C SER A 19 -4.42 -18.96 -21.57
N PRO A 20 -4.60 -20.20 -22.07
CA PRO A 20 -5.82 -20.99 -21.83
C PRO A 20 -6.06 -21.25 -20.33
N GLU A 21 -5.01 -21.30 -19.51
CA GLU A 21 -5.09 -21.46 -18.06
C GLU A 21 -5.63 -20.20 -17.40
N ASP A 22 -5.10 -19.02 -17.77
CA ASP A 22 -5.54 -17.73 -17.23
C ASP A 22 -6.99 -17.43 -17.64
N GLU A 23 -7.35 -17.71 -18.89
CA GLU A 23 -8.72 -17.57 -19.38
C GLU A 23 -9.69 -18.46 -18.57
N LYS A 24 -9.32 -19.72 -18.30
CA LYS A 24 -10.12 -20.63 -17.49
C LYS A 24 -10.27 -20.15 -16.04
N ARG A 25 -9.23 -19.56 -15.48
CA ARG A 25 -9.22 -19.02 -14.11
C ARG A 25 -9.80 -17.62 -14.02
N GLN A 26 -10.06 -16.97 -15.15
CA GLN A 26 -10.36 -15.53 -15.20
C GLN A 26 -9.30 -14.73 -14.46
N TRP A 27 -8.04 -15.06 -14.68
CA TRP A 27 -6.88 -14.44 -14.04
C TRP A 27 -6.11 -13.58 -15.04
N ALA A 28 -6.10 -12.27 -14.86
CA ALA A 28 -5.43 -11.32 -15.73
C ALA A 28 -4.15 -10.81 -15.10
N THR A 29 -3.02 -10.86 -15.82
CA THR A 29 -1.76 -10.20 -15.39
C THR A 29 -1.89 -8.67 -15.34
N ASN A 30 -2.67 -8.10 -16.26
CA ASN A 30 -2.98 -6.67 -16.32
C ASN A 30 -4.47 -6.51 -16.55
N ALA A 31 -5.19 -6.13 -15.51
CA ALA A 31 -6.65 -6.01 -15.54
C ALA A 31 -7.14 -5.01 -16.60
N ASN A 32 -6.42 -3.90 -16.79
CA ASN A 32 -6.72 -2.85 -17.79
C ASN A 32 -6.62 -3.33 -19.26
N LEU A 33 -6.08 -4.51 -19.50
CA LEU A 33 -6.02 -5.11 -20.83
C LEU A 33 -7.10 -6.18 -21.06
N VAL A 34 -7.80 -6.59 -20.00
CA VAL A 34 -8.65 -7.79 -20.06
C VAL A 34 -10.05 -7.55 -19.52
N TYR A 35 -10.21 -6.74 -18.48
CA TYR A 35 -11.48 -6.55 -17.78
C TYR A 35 -12.19 -5.25 -18.15
N ARG A 36 -13.53 -5.33 -18.32
CA ARG A 36 -14.41 -4.20 -18.65
C ARG A 36 -15.61 -4.13 -17.72
N ASN A 37 -16.25 -2.95 -17.71
CA ASN A 37 -17.55 -2.73 -17.09
C ASN A 37 -17.60 -3.24 -15.63
N PRO A 38 -16.71 -2.76 -14.74
CA PRO A 38 -16.68 -3.20 -13.35
C PRO A 38 -17.95 -2.81 -12.61
N SER A 39 -18.36 -3.65 -11.67
CA SER A 39 -19.45 -3.35 -10.74
C SER A 39 -19.13 -3.90 -9.36
N ALA A 40 -19.49 -3.13 -8.32
CA ALA A 40 -19.43 -3.59 -6.93
C ALA A 40 -20.82 -3.91 -6.43
N THR A 41 -20.97 -5.06 -5.81
CA THR A 41 -22.24 -5.47 -5.18
C THR A 41 -22.01 -5.92 -3.75
N LEU A 42 -22.81 -5.38 -2.83
CA LEU A 42 -22.89 -5.94 -1.47
C LEU A 42 -23.72 -7.23 -1.55
N GLU A 43 -23.11 -8.34 -1.19
CA GLU A 43 -23.70 -9.67 -1.28
C GLU A 43 -23.76 -10.34 0.09
N GLU A 44 -24.81 -11.15 0.30
CA GLU A 44 -24.82 -12.16 1.36
C GLU A 44 -24.16 -13.43 0.80
N ARG A 45 -23.00 -13.76 1.33
CA ARG A 45 -22.25 -14.96 0.96
C ARG A 45 -22.22 -15.98 2.10
N PRO A 46 -21.99 -17.26 1.82
CA PRO A 46 -21.73 -18.22 2.89
C PRO A 46 -20.56 -17.74 3.75
N ASP A 47 -20.61 -18.02 5.05
CA ASP A 47 -19.48 -17.83 5.94
C ASP A 47 -18.28 -18.67 5.46
N PRO A 48 -17.03 -18.29 5.81
CA PRO A 48 -15.84 -18.99 5.32
C PRO A 48 -15.78 -20.49 5.62
N GLY A 49 -16.65 -21.01 6.53
CA GLY A 49 -16.64 -22.39 6.99
C GLY A 49 -15.41 -22.72 7.85
N GLU A 50 -15.12 -24.02 8.02
CA GLU A 50 -13.96 -24.45 8.79
C GLU A 50 -12.66 -24.06 8.07
N PRO A 51 -11.63 -23.58 8.81
CA PRO A 51 -10.34 -23.28 8.21
C PRO A 51 -9.59 -24.56 7.81
N GLY A 52 -8.82 -24.48 6.74
CA GLY A 52 -7.86 -25.53 6.39
C GLY A 52 -6.76 -25.66 7.44
N PRO A 53 -5.92 -26.72 7.39
CA PRO A 53 -4.95 -27.03 8.44
C PRO A 53 -4.03 -25.88 8.83
N ARG A 54 -3.61 -25.05 7.88
CA ARG A 54 -2.71 -23.89 8.07
C ARG A 54 -3.41 -22.56 7.82
N GLU A 55 -4.70 -22.46 8.13
CA GLU A 55 -5.50 -21.25 7.90
C GLU A 55 -6.07 -20.68 9.19
N LEU A 56 -6.36 -19.40 9.16
CA LEU A 56 -7.13 -18.65 10.16
C LEU A 56 -8.40 -18.11 9.51
N ILE A 57 -9.48 -18.03 10.29
CA ILE A 57 -10.62 -17.18 9.96
C ILE A 57 -10.55 -15.95 10.86
N LEU A 58 -10.51 -14.79 10.23
CA LEU A 58 -10.52 -13.50 10.90
C LEU A 58 -11.91 -12.87 10.78
N LYS A 59 -12.45 -12.39 11.91
CA LYS A 59 -13.51 -11.37 11.87
C LYS A 59 -12.84 -10.05 11.55
N VAL A 60 -13.13 -9.47 10.40
CA VAL A 60 -12.48 -8.24 9.94
C VAL A 60 -12.94 -7.07 10.81
N GLY A 61 -11.99 -6.37 11.42
CA GLY A 61 -12.27 -5.21 12.26
C GLY A 61 -12.12 -3.88 11.52
N ALA A 62 -11.18 -3.81 10.59
CA ALA A 62 -10.96 -2.66 9.73
C ALA A 62 -10.27 -3.08 8.43
N CYS A 63 -10.61 -2.42 7.33
CA CYS A 63 -9.95 -2.53 6.04
C CYS A 63 -9.76 -1.14 5.43
N GLY A 64 -8.54 -0.79 5.03
CA GLY A 64 -8.22 0.48 4.39
C GLY A 64 -8.60 0.49 2.91
N ILE A 65 -8.94 1.67 2.39
CA ILE A 65 -9.11 1.88 0.95
C ILE A 65 -7.78 2.35 0.36
N CYS A 66 -7.29 1.63 -0.64
CA CYS A 66 -6.12 1.97 -1.43
C CYS A 66 -6.49 2.69 -2.74
N GLY A 67 -5.52 3.35 -3.36
CA GLY A 67 -5.68 3.88 -4.73
C GLY A 67 -5.97 2.79 -5.76
N SER A 68 -5.44 1.57 -5.56
CA SER A 68 -5.73 0.43 -6.42
C SER A 68 -7.20 -0.02 -6.35
N ASP A 69 -7.84 0.05 -5.17
CA ASP A 69 -9.29 -0.20 -5.07
C ASP A 69 -10.08 0.81 -5.92
N VAL A 70 -9.68 2.09 -5.91
CA VAL A 70 -10.31 3.10 -6.77
C VAL A 70 -10.15 2.73 -8.24
N HIS A 71 -8.95 2.29 -8.66
CA HIS A 71 -8.66 1.92 -10.05
C HIS A 71 -9.35 0.63 -10.51
N MET A 72 -9.86 -0.20 -9.59
CA MET A 72 -10.71 -1.34 -9.90
C MET A 72 -12.13 -0.92 -10.35
N PHE A 73 -12.57 0.29 -10.00
CA PHE A 73 -13.90 0.81 -10.34
C PHE A 73 -13.86 1.96 -11.36
N GLU A 74 -12.69 2.48 -11.71
CA GLU A 74 -12.51 3.48 -12.75
C GLU A 74 -12.24 2.79 -14.10
N THR A 75 -12.76 3.39 -15.16
CA THR A 75 -12.60 2.88 -16.52
C THR A 75 -12.09 3.95 -17.46
N ASP A 76 -11.45 3.51 -18.53
CA ASP A 76 -11.18 4.36 -19.69
C ASP A 76 -12.43 4.57 -20.58
N ASP A 77 -12.27 5.33 -21.67
CA ASP A 77 -13.36 5.64 -22.59
C ASP A 77 -13.97 4.40 -23.30
N GLU A 78 -13.25 3.28 -23.32
CA GLU A 78 -13.71 2.00 -23.87
C GLU A 78 -14.35 1.08 -22.82
N GLY A 79 -14.40 1.53 -21.56
CA GLY A 79 -14.95 0.80 -20.42
C GLY A 79 -14.00 -0.20 -19.77
N TYR A 80 -12.72 -0.25 -20.16
CA TYR A 80 -11.73 -1.09 -19.49
C TYR A 80 -11.27 -0.46 -18.18
N LEU A 81 -11.02 -1.32 -17.17
CA LEU A 81 -10.43 -0.91 -15.90
C LEU A 81 -9.12 -0.15 -16.14
N ILE A 82 -8.80 0.80 -15.28
CA ILE A 82 -7.50 1.49 -15.36
C ILE A 82 -6.41 0.83 -14.49
N LEU A 83 -6.72 -0.24 -13.77
CA LEU A 83 -5.79 -0.98 -12.92
C LEU A 83 -4.73 -1.73 -13.76
N PRO A 84 -3.45 -1.32 -13.76
CA PRO A 84 -2.39 -2.01 -14.49
C PRO A 84 -1.74 -3.10 -13.61
N TYR A 85 -2.55 -3.94 -12.98
CA TYR A 85 -2.12 -4.96 -12.04
C TYR A 85 -2.95 -6.23 -12.22
N HIS A 86 -2.52 -7.33 -11.61
CA HIS A 86 -3.26 -8.57 -11.76
C HIS A 86 -4.60 -8.54 -11.01
N LEU A 87 -5.55 -9.27 -11.56
CA LEU A 87 -6.90 -9.35 -11.03
C LEU A 87 -7.56 -10.65 -11.48
N ALA A 88 -8.39 -11.22 -10.63
CA ALA A 88 -9.35 -12.26 -10.99
C ALA A 88 -10.73 -11.86 -10.45
N THR A 89 -11.78 -12.01 -11.26
CA THR A 89 -13.15 -11.70 -10.83
C THR A 89 -14.08 -12.89 -11.09
N PRO A 90 -15.13 -13.10 -10.27
CA PRO A 90 -15.56 -12.28 -9.12
C PRO A 90 -14.62 -12.43 -7.91
N VAL A 91 -14.40 -11.33 -7.16
CA VAL A 91 -13.53 -11.34 -5.98
C VAL A 91 -14.06 -10.35 -4.92
N VAL A 92 -13.92 -10.69 -3.65
CA VAL A 92 -14.07 -9.73 -2.55
C VAL A 92 -12.81 -8.86 -2.50
N THR A 93 -12.95 -7.55 -2.70
CA THR A 93 -11.81 -6.63 -2.71
C THR A 93 -11.35 -6.24 -1.29
N GLY A 94 -10.35 -5.35 -1.18
CA GLY A 94 -9.78 -4.89 0.08
C GLY A 94 -8.59 -5.73 0.55
N HIS A 95 -7.43 -5.11 0.62
CA HIS A 95 -6.15 -5.78 0.89
C HIS A 95 -5.39 -5.18 2.09
N GLU A 96 -5.83 -4.05 2.62
CA GLU A 96 -5.23 -3.38 3.77
C GLU A 96 -6.05 -3.69 5.04
N PHE A 97 -6.04 -4.91 5.56
CA PHE A 97 -6.97 -5.27 6.63
C PHE A 97 -6.32 -5.87 7.87
N SER A 98 -7.08 -5.82 8.94
CA SER A 98 -6.81 -6.48 10.20
C SER A 98 -8.09 -7.06 10.79
N GLY A 99 -7.95 -8.07 11.63
CA GLY A 99 -9.08 -8.74 12.23
C GLY A 99 -8.74 -9.50 13.50
N LYS A 100 -9.76 -10.02 14.12
CA LYS A 100 -9.69 -10.90 15.29
C LYS A 100 -9.84 -12.35 14.85
N VAL A 101 -8.93 -13.20 15.29
CA VAL A 101 -8.99 -14.65 15.01
C VAL A 101 -10.25 -15.24 15.67
N VAL A 102 -11.12 -15.87 14.89
CA VAL A 102 -12.34 -16.53 15.34
C VAL A 102 -12.29 -18.04 15.16
N ALA A 103 -11.46 -18.55 14.24
CA ALA A 103 -11.20 -19.98 14.09
C ALA A 103 -9.76 -20.20 13.60
N ILE A 104 -9.17 -21.36 13.97
CA ILE A 104 -7.81 -21.75 13.60
C ILE A 104 -7.81 -23.17 13.04
N GLY A 105 -6.96 -23.41 12.03
CA GLY A 105 -6.74 -24.75 11.47
C GLY A 105 -5.98 -25.68 12.43
N SER A 106 -6.07 -26.99 12.17
CA SER A 106 -5.50 -28.04 13.04
C SER A 106 -3.99 -27.93 13.27
N ASP A 107 -3.25 -27.37 12.30
CA ASP A 107 -1.78 -27.31 12.30
C ASP A 107 -1.26 -25.90 12.67
N VAL A 108 -2.16 -25.01 13.10
CA VAL A 108 -1.80 -23.66 13.55
C VAL A 108 -1.38 -23.72 15.01
N THR A 109 -0.17 -23.30 15.30
CA THR A 109 0.42 -23.22 16.65
C THR A 109 0.83 -21.80 17.06
N GLU A 110 0.89 -20.90 16.08
CA GLU A 110 1.40 -19.53 16.22
C GLU A 110 0.35 -18.55 16.78
N PHE A 111 -0.93 -18.86 16.60
CA PHE A 111 -2.05 -18.00 16.98
C PHE A 111 -3.13 -18.76 17.75
N ARG A 112 -3.94 -18.01 18.48
CA ARG A 112 -5.11 -18.48 19.22
C ARG A 112 -6.36 -17.69 18.83
N VAL A 113 -7.53 -18.29 19.01
CA VAL A 113 -8.80 -17.57 18.95
C VAL A 113 -8.77 -16.40 19.92
N GLY A 114 -9.11 -15.20 19.43
CA GLY A 114 -9.07 -13.95 20.15
C GLY A 114 -7.85 -13.08 19.87
N ASP A 115 -6.76 -13.60 19.28
CA ASP A 115 -5.62 -12.80 18.88
C ASP A 115 -6.02 -11.77 17.78
N LEU A 116 -5.39 -10.59 17.81
CA LEU A 116 -5.51 -9.62 16.75
C LEU A 116 -4.41 -9.82 15.71
N VAL A 117 -4.78 -9.81 14.45
CA VAL A 117 -3.92 -10.19 13.33
C VAL A 117 -4.11 -9.25 12.15
N THR A 118 -3.04 -8.96 11.43
CA THR A 118 -3.04 -8.46 10.05
C THR A 118 -2.36 -9.49 9.15
N ALA A 119 -2.66 -9.46 7.85
CA ALA A 119 -2.09 -10.39 6.89
C ALA A 119 -1.45 -9.65 5.72
N GLU A 120 -0.32 -10.18 5.22
CA GLU A 120 0.23 -9.76 3.94
C GLU A 120 -0.77 -10.15 2.84
N GLU A 121 -1.12 -9.21 1.96
CA GLU A 121 -2.00 -9.51 0.83
C GLU A 121 -1.24 -10.30 -0.24
N ILE A 122 0.06 -10.02 -0.44
CA ILE A 122 0.91 -10.71 -1.41
C ILE A 122 1.28 -12.10 -0.90
N GLN A 123 0.64 -13.12 -1.49
CA GLN A 123 0.88 -14.52 -1.14
C GLN A 123 1.88 -15.15 -2.10
N TRP A 124 3.08 -15.38 -1.61
CA TRP A 124 4.22 -15.90 -2.37
C TRP A 124 4.49 -17.37 -2.10
N CYS A 125 4.94 -18.13 -3.11
CA CYS A 125 5.17 -19.58 -2.97
C CYS A 125 6.38 -19.93 -2.08
N GLY A 126 7.46 -19.14 -2.11
CA GLY A 126 8.71 -19.42 -1.40
C GLY A 126 9.71 -20.28 -2.17
N GLU A 127 9.35 -20.83 -3.33
CA GLU A 127 10.11 -21.86 -4.05
C GLU A 127 10.63 -21.41 -5.41
N CYS A 128 9.96 -20.47 -6.09
CA CYS A 128 10.40 -19.96 -7.39
C CYS A 128 11.68 -19.12 -7.28
N ASP A 129 12.34 -18.88 -8.42
CA ASP A 129 13.62 -18.17 -8.47
C ASP A 129 13.53 -16.76 -7.85
N ALA A 130 12.43 -16.04 -8.09
CA ALA A 130 12.20 -14.72 -7.48
C ALA A 130 12.15 -14.81 -5.94
N CYS A 131 11.34 -15.73 -5.40
CA CYS A 131 11.24 -15.95 -3.96
C CYS A 131 12.59 -16.34 -3.34
N ARG A 132 13.31 -17.28 -3.98
CA ARG A 132 14.64 -17.72 -3.51
C ARG A 132 15.69 -16.63 -3.59
N GLY A 133 15.50 -15.66 -4.50
CA GLY A 133 16.32 -14.46 -4.62
C GLY A 133 15.95 -13.33 -3.64
N GLY A 134 14.92 -13.51 -2.80
CA GLY A 134 14.46 -12.47 -1.86
C GLY A 134 13.52 -11.44 -2.49
N TYR A 135 12.95 -11.74 -3.67
CA TYR A 135 11.98 -10.90 -4.38
C TYR A 135 10.58 -11.52 -4.28
N TRP A 136 10.06 -11.66 -3.06
CA TRP A 136 8.80 -12.38 -2.83
C TRP A 136 7.59 -11.68 -3.46
N ASN A 137 7.58 -10.34 -3.48
CA ASN A 137 6.59 -9.53 -4.19
C ASN A 137 6.65 -9.67 -5.72
N GLN A 138 7.65 -10.36 -6.26
CA GLN A 138 7.78 -10.72 -7.68
C GLN A 138 7.60 -12.24 -7.88
N CYS A 139 6.88 -12.91 -6.99
CA CYS A 139 6.65 -14.34 -7.08
C CYS A 139 5.98 -14.72 -8.41
N ARG A 140 6.50 -15.75 -9.08
CA ARG A 140 5.91 -16.26 -10.34
C ARG A 140 4.47 -16.80 -10.15
N TYR A 141 4.18 -17.28 -8.95
CA TYR A 141 2.91 -17.91 -8.58
C TYR A 141 2.18 -17.05 -7.54
N ILE A 142 2.22 -15.76 -7.76
CA ILE A 142 1.61 -14.79 -6.86
C ILE A 142 0.09 -14.96 -6.84
N GLU A 143 -0.48 -14.89 -5.65
CA GLU A 143 -1.90 -14.64 -5.42
C GLU A 143 -2.01 -13.48 -4.44
N ASP A 144 -3.03 -12.64 -4.62
CA ASP A 144 -3.19 -11.46 -3.77
C ASP A 144 -4.60 -11.36 -3.20
N LEU A 145 -4.66 -11.21 -1.88
CA LEU A 145 -5.91 -10.94 -1.18
C LEU A 145 -6.50 -9.61 -1.64
N GLY A 146 -7.77 -9.65 -2.05
CA GLY A 146 -8.46 -8.46 -2.56
C GLY A 146 -8.26 -8.18 -4.05
N PHE A 147 -7.43 -9.02 -4.74
CA PHE A 147 -7.18 -8.91 -6.17
C PHE A 147 -7.47 -10.22 -6.91
N THR A 148 -6.80 -11.31 -6.54
CA THR A 148 -6.96 -12.60 -7.21
C THR A 148 -7.65 -13.63 -6.33
N ILE A 149 -7.68 -13.39 -5.03
CA ILE A 149 -8.40 -14.17 -4.02
C ILE A 149 -9.13 -13.21 -3.07
N ASP A 150 -10.17 -13.71 -2.40
CA ASP A 150 -11.05 -12.89 -1.55
C ASP A 150 -10.28 -12.15 -0.45
N GLY A 151 -10.54 -10.84 -0.32
CA GLY A 151 -9.91 -9.90 0.61
C GLY A 151 -10.77 -9.51 1.81
N GLY A 152 -10.53 -8.28 2.31
CA GLY A 152 -11.01 -7.78 3.60
C GLY A 152 -12.26 -6.89 3.57
N PHE A 153 -12.84 -6.53 2.40
CA PHE A 153 -14.14 -5.84 2.39
C PHE A 153 -15.28 -6.83 2.60
N ALA A 154 -15.24 -7.52 3.73
CA ALA A 154 -16.20 -8.51 4.19
C ALA A 154 -16.25 -8.55 5.73
N GLU A 155 -17.25 -9.23 6.29
CA GLU A 155 -17.31 -9.47 7.74
C GLU A 155 -16.21 -10.45 8.20
N TYR A 156 -15.81 -11.38 7.33
CA TYR A 156 -14.78 -12.39 7.63
C TYR A 156 -13.83 -12.56 6.44
N ALA A 157 -12.56 -12.85 6.77
CA ALA A 157 -11.54 -13.20 5.79
C ALA A 157 -10.87 -14.53 6.18
N ARG A 158 -10.58 -15.37 5.19
CA ARG A 158 -9.78 -16.59 5.31
C ARG A 158 -8.36 -16.28 4.90
N VAL A 159 -7.38 -16.57 5.75
CA VAL A 159 -5.98 -16.26 5.50
C VAL A 159 -5.08 -17.44 5.86
N ASN A 160 -4.00 -17.66 5.12
CA ASN A 160 -3.00 -18.66 5.49
C ASN A 160 -2.07 -18.07 6.56
N VAL A 161 -1.82 -18.83 7.62
CA VAL A 161 -1.01 -18.43 8.78
C VAL A 161 0.41 -17.98 8.40
N LYS A 162 0.94 -18.48 7.29
CA LYS A 162 2.26 -18.10 6.74
C LYS A 162 2.41 -16.59 6.52
N TYR A 163 1.31 -15.89 6.21
CA TYR A 163 1.28 -14.48 5.87
C TYR A 163 0.72 -13.60 6.99
N CYS A 164 0.45 -14.20 8.17
CA CYS A 164 -0.21 -13.52 9.28
C CYS A 164 0.78 -12.98 10.31
N TRP A 165 0.50 -11.80 10.84
CA TRP A 165 1.31 -11.11 11.84
C TRP A 165 0.47 -10.66 13.02
N SER A 166 0.97 -10.92 14.24
CA SER A 166 0.29 -10.56 15.50
C SER A 166 0.29 -9.03 15.71
N LEU A 167 -0.85 -8.51 16.10
CA LEU A 167 -1.05 -7.13 16.54
C LEU A 167 -1.13 -6.98 18.06
N ASN A 168 -0.81 -8.02 18.84
CA ASN A 168 -0.92 -7.98 20.30
C ASN A 168 -0.08 -6.85 20.92
N ALA A 169 1.13 -6.56 20.39
CA ALA A 169 1.94 -5.44 20.83
C ALA A 169 1.33 -4.07 20.49
N VAL A 170 0.56 -3.98 19.40
CA VAL A 170 -0.20 -2.78 19.06
C VAL A 170 -1.38 -2.62 20.02
N LEU A 171 -2.07 -3.72 20.34
CA LEU A 171 -3.14 -3.72 21.36
C LEU A 171 -2.62 -3.29 22.74
N GLU A 172 -1.48 -3.79 23.19
CA GLU A 172 -0.84 -3.34 24.43
C GLU A 172 -0.54 -1.83 24.42
N ARG A 173 -0.09 -1.30 23.28
CA ARG A 173 0.23 0.11 23.10
C ARG A 173 -1.00 1.01 23.22
N TYR A 174 -2.10 0.65 22.58
CA TYR A 174 -3.30 1.50 22.51
C TYR A 174 -4.32 1.20 23.61
N GLY A 175 -4.28 0.00 24.21
CA GLY A 175 -5.18 -0.43 25.26
C GLY A 175 -6.65 -0.61 24.82
N ASP A 176 -6.93 -0.53 23.53
CA ASP A 176 -8.25 -0.60 22.93
C ASP A 176 -8.21 -1.41 21.64
N GLU A 177 -9.07 -2.43 21.54
CA GLU A 177 -9.12 -3.37 20.42
C GLU A 177 -9.48 -2.66 19.10
N THR A 178 -10.44 -1.76 19.14
CA THR A 178 -10.89 -1.02 17.96
C THR A 178 -9.74 -0.21 17.35
N THR A 179 -9.05 0.58 18.18
CA THR A 179 -7.89 1.36 17.74
C THR A 179 -6.75 0.47 17.26
N ALA A 180 -6.51 -0.65 17.95
CA ALA A 180 -5.46 -1.59 17.56
C ALA A 180 -5.73 -2.22 16.18
N LEU A 181 -6.98 -2.56 15.86
CA LEU A 181 -7.39 -3.06 14.56
C LEU A 181 -7.29 -1.97 13.48
N GLU A 182 -7.74 -0.75 13.75
CA GLU A 182 -7.61 0.36 12.82
C GLU A 182 -6.13 0.66 12.47
N VAL A 183 -5.26 0.69 13.47
CA VAL A 183 -3.81 0.85 13.26
C VAL A 183 -3.21 -0.39 12.60
N GLY A 184 -3.73 -1.58 12.92
CA GLY A 184 -3.34 -2.84 12.30
C GLY A 184 -3.59 -2.87 10.79
N ALA A 185 -4.69 -2.31 10.31
CA ALA A 185 -5.00 -2.15 8.89
C ALA A 185 -4.01 -1.19 8.18
N MET A 186 -3.34 -0.31 8.93
CA MET A 186 -2.29 0.55 8.37
C MET A 186 -0.95 -0.18 8.14
N THR A 187 -0.80 -1.42 8.60
CA THR A 187 0.46 -2.17 8.44
C THR A 187 0.81 -2.33 6.97
N GLU A 188 -0.16 -2.68 6.13
CA GLU A 188 0.06 -2.89 4.70
C GLU A 188 0.58 -1.60 4.03
N PRO A 189 -0.14 -0.45 4.01
CA PRO A 189 0.34 0.72 3.28
C PRO A 189 1.65 1.30 3.85
N VAL A 190 1.93 1.12 5.15
CA VAL A 190 3.21 1.50 5.73
C VAL A 190 4.32 0.56 5.26
N SER A 191 4.02 -0.73 5.10
CA SER A 191 4.99 -1.72 4.60
C SER A 191 5.36 -1.47 3.14
N VAL A 192 4.45 -0.94 2.32
CA VAL A 192 4.75 -0.51 0.94
C VAL A 192 5.81 0.61 0.94
N ALA A 193 5.65 1.63 1.78
CA ALA A 193 6.65 2.68 1.93
C ALA A 193 7.97 2.14 2.53
N TYR A 194 7.88 1.23 3.50
CA TYR A 194 9.05 0.59 4.14
C TYR A 194 9.85 -0.23 3.12
N GLU A 195 9.19 -1.04 2.31
CA GLU A 195 9.81 -1.83 1.23
C GLU A 195 10.62 -0.90 0.31
N GLY A 196 10.02 0.16 -0.22
CA GLY A 196 10.70 1.09 -1.12
C GLY A 196 11.91 1.77 -0.47
N MET A 197 11.72 2.31 0.73
CA MET A 197 12.75 3.12 1.40
C MET A 197 13.89 2.28 1.97
N PHE A 198 13.58 1.15 2.63
CA PHE A 198 14.57 0.41 3.43
C PHE A 198 14.95 -0.93 2.82
N THR A 199 14.01 -1.72 2.37
CA THR A 199 14.28 -3.04 1.82
C THR A 199 14.94 -2.94 0.45
N ARG A 200 14.42 -2.10 -0.45
CA ARG A 200 14.98 -1.93 -1.81
C ARG A 200 16.10 -0.91 -1.87
N ALA A 201 15.84 0.31 -1.40
CA ALA A 201 16.85 1.39 -1.48
C ALA A 201 17.92 1.31 -0.37
N GLY A 202 17.75 0.45 0.63
CA GLY A 202 18.70 0.27 1.73
C GLY A 202 18.78 1.49 2.66
N GLY A 203 17.72 2.30 2.75
CA GLY A 203 17.62 3.43 3.64
C GLY A 203 18.58 4.59 3.34
N PHE A 204 18.69 5.48 4.30
CA PHE A 204 19.60 6.63 4.30
C PHE A 204 20.31 6.73 5.66
N LEU A 205 21.38 7.49 5.74
CA LEU A 205 22.09 7.71 7.02
C LEU A 205 21.30 8.69 7.89
N PRO A 206 21.15 8.42 9.21
CA PRO A 206 20.55 9.38 10.14
C PRO A 206 21.20 10.76 10.02
N GLY A 207 20.39 11.81 10.05
CA GLY A 207 20.82 13.18 9.79
C GLY A 207 20.69 13.62 8.33
N GLY A 208 20.52 12.69 7.38
CA GLY A 208 20.22 13.02 5.99
C GLY A 208 18.83 13.68 5.83
N ALA A 209 18.69 14.56 4.83
CA ALA A 209 17.38 15.11 4.47
C ALA A 209 16.62 14.13 3.57
N VAL A 210 15.28 14.12 3.68
CA VAL A 210 14.39 13.27 2.88
C VAL A 210 13.32 14.13 2.23
N ALA A 211 13.02 13.89 0.95
CA ALA A 211 11.90 14.50 0.24
C ALA A 211 10.86 13.43 -0.15
N VAL A 212 9.60 13.69 0.18
CA VAL A 212 8.46 12.84 -0.18
C VAL A 212 7.58 13.62 -1.15
N TYR A 213 7.37 13.05 -2.33
CA TYR A 213 6.53 13.63 -3.38
C TYR A 213 5.18 12.92 -3.41
N GLY A 214 4.15 13.63 -2.96
CA GLY A 214 2.80 13.14 -2.72
C GLY A 214 2.51 12.86 -1.24
N GLY A 215 1.47 13.49 -0.68
CA GLY A 215 1.01 13.38 0.71
C GLY A 215 -0.18 12.41 0.89
N GLY A 216 -0.35 11.44 -0.01
CA GLY A 216 -1.32 10.35 0.15
C GLY A 216 -0.92 9.36 1.25
N PRO A 217 -1.71 8.29 1.48
CA PRO A 217 -1.43 7.32 2.56
C PRO A 217 0.00 6.78 2.58
N ILE A 218 0.55 6.44 1.40
CA ILE A 218 1.93 5.95 1.26
C ILE A 218 2.94 7.07 1.56
N GLY A 219 2.71 8.29 1.07
CA GLY A 219 3.59 9.42 1.36
C GLY A 219 3.57 9.83 2.85
N LEU A 220 2.41 9.78 3.49
CA LEU A 220 2.27 9.99 4.93
C LEU A 220 3.04 8.92 5.74
N ALA A 221 3.00 7.66 5.27
CA ALA A 221 3.81 6.57 5.84
C ALA A 221 5.31 6.82 5.65
N ALA A 222 5.74 7.24 4.44
CA ALA A 222 7.14 7.58 4.16
C ALA A 222 7.65 8.72 5.05
N VAL A 223 6.84 9.76 5.30
CA VAL A 223 7.15 10.84 6.24
C VAL A 223 7.36 10.32 7.66
N ALA A 224 6.44 9.48 8.16
CA ALA A 224 6.54 8.90 9.49
C ALA A 224 7.78 8.00 9.64
N LEU A 225 8.07 7.19 8.63
CA LEU A 225 9.25 6.32 8.57
C LEU A 225 10.54 7.13 8.47
N ALA A 226 10.59 8.20 7.67
CA ALA A 226 11.75 9.09 7.58
C ALA A 226 12.07 9.73 8.94
N LYS A 227 11.04 10.18 9.68
CA LYS A 227 11.19 10.69 11.05
C LYS A 227 11.75 9.62 11.98
N ALA A 228 11.17 8.42 11.99
CA ALA A 228 11.61 7.32 12.84
C ALA A 228 13.06 6.89 12.53
N ALA A 229 13.49 7.00 11.28
CA ALA A 229 14.86 6.71 10.84
C ALA A 229 15.87 7.83 11.10
N GLY A 230 15.43 8.97 11.66
CA GLY A 230 16.32 10.05 12.06
C GLY A 230 16.68 11.04 10.96
N ALA A 231 15.79 11.29 10.00
CA ALA A 231 15.96 12.37 9.03
C ALA A 231 16.04 13.74 9.73
N SER A 232 16.98 14.59 9.30
CA SER A 232 17.17 15.93 9.86
C SER A 232 16.15 16.93 9.33
N LYS A 233 15.77 16.80 8.07
CA LYS A 233 14.71 17.54 7.39
C LYS A 233 13.86 16.55 6.61
N ILE A 234 12.55 16.79 6.61
CA ILE A 234 11.57 15.98 5.89
C ILE A 234 10.66 16.93 5.14
N PHE A 235 10.82 16.98 3.82
CA PHE A 235 9.99 17.74 2.92
C PHE A 235 8.84 16.85 2.43
N CYS A 236 7.59 17.35 2.52
CA CYS A 236 6.43 16.70 1.90
C CYS A 236 5.84 17.65 0.86
N PHE A 237 6.02 17.31 -0.42
CA PHE A 237 5.47 18.06 -1.53
C PHE A 237 4.07 17.55 -1.89
N GLU A 238 3.05 18.32 -1.53
CA GLU A 238 1.64 17.97 -1.67
C GLU A 238 0.80 19.22 -1.95
N PRO A 239 0.00 19.26 -3.04
CA PRO A 239 -0.84 20.41 -3.35
C PRO A 239 -1.92 20.73 -2.31
N LEU A 240 -2.49 19.71 -1.66
CA LEU A 240 -3.61 19.87 -0.74
C LEU A 240 -3.16 20.21 0.67
N GLN A 241 -3.69 21.30 1.23
CA GLN A 241 -3.33 21.78 2.56
C GLN A 241 -3.64 20.76 3.66
N GLU A 242 -4.77 20.08 3.55
CA GLU A 242 -5.22 19.06 4.50
C GLU A 242 -4.18 17.95 4.64
N ARG A 243 -3.66 17.47 3.52
CA ARG A 243 -2.63 16.43 3.50
C ARG A 243 -1.28 16.93 3.97
N ARG A 244 -0.91 18.19 3.67
CA ARG A 244 0.30 18.80 4.27
C ARG A 244 0.21 18.87 5.78
N ASN A 245 -0.95 19.25 6.34
CA ASN A 245 -1.17 19.27 7.79
C ASN A 245 -1.03 17.85 8.41
N LEU A 246 -1.51 16.82 7.73
CA LEU A 246 -1.31 15.42 8.17
C LEU A 246 0.17 15.03 8.12
N ALA A 247 0.89 15.39 7.06
CA ALA A 247 2.32 15.12 6.93
C ALA A 247 3.12 15.81 8.06
N GLU A 248 2.84 17.07 8.39
CA GLU A 248 3.46 17.78 9.50
C GLU A 248 3.16 17.10 10.85
N LYS A 249 1.92 16.68 11.07
CA LYS A 249 1.54 15.93 12.27
C LYS A 249 2.27 14.60 12.39
N LEU A 250 2.61 13.96 11.27
CA LEU A 250 3.36 12.69 11.20
C LEU A 250 4.87 12.89 11.22
N GLY A 251 5.36 14.13 11.03
CA GLY A 251 6.76 14.45 11.21
C GLY A 251 7.45 15.20 10.08
N ALA A 252 6.73 15.59 9.03
CA ALA A 252 7.30 16.48 8.03
C ALA A 252 7.73 17.80 8.69
N THR A 253 8.95 18.24 8.43
CA THR A 253 9.45 19.52 8.88
C THR A 253 9.02 20.65 7.95
N HIS A 254 8.67 20.30 6.71
CA HIS A 254 8.24 21.24 5.66
C HIS A 254 7.09 20.60 4.87
N GLY A 255 5.87 21.06 5.07
CA GLY A 255 4.71 20.77 4.23
C GLY A 255 4.62 21.81 3.11
N VAL A 256 4.95 21.42 1.88
CA VAL A 256 5.17 22.37 0.76
C VAL A 256 4.17 22.16 -0.34
N ASP A 257 3.59 23.27 -0.84
CA ASP A 257 2.74 23.26 -2.03
C ASP A 257 3.61 23.42 -3.30
N PRO A 258 3.83 22.33 -4.05
CA PRO A 258 4.71 22.37 -5.22
C PRO A 258 4.12 23.16 -6.41
N THR A 259 2.87 23.60 -6.31
CA THR A 259 2.24 24.44 -7.34
C THR A 259 2.61 25.93 -7.19
N LYS A 260 3.21 26.31 -6.06
CA LYS A 260 3.53 27.70 -5.72
C LYS A 260 5.01 28.05 -5.80
N LEU A 261 5.88 27.06 -5.91
CA LEU A 261 7.33 27.24 -5.94
C LEU A 261 8.01 26.09 -6.69
N ASP A 262 9.26 26.28 -7.05
CA ASP A 262 10.10 25.20 -7.54
C ASP A 262 10.61 24.36 -6.36
N ALA A 263 10.24 23.09 -6.34
CA ALA A 263 10.56 22.22 -5.22
C ALA A 263 12.06 21.87 -5.16
N ALA A 264 12.77 21.82 -6.29
CA ALA A 264 14.21 21.57 -6.31
C ALA A 264 14.99 22.79 -5.80
N GLU A 265 14.62 23.98 -6.24
CA GLU A 265 15.21 25.23 -5.71
C GLU A 265 14.95 25.35 -4.22
N TYR A 266 13.74 25.06 -3.75
CA TYR A 266 13.39 25.08 -2.34
C TYR A 266 14.23 24.10 -1.50
N VAL A 267 14.41 22.85 -1.99
CA VAL A 267 15.29 21.88 -1.34
C VAL A 267 16.74 22.37 -1.31
N ALA A 268 17.25 22.92 -2.41
CA ALA A 268 18.60 23.45 -2.47
C ALA A 268 18.83 24.59 -1.48
N GLU A 269 17.88 25.50 -1.34
CA GLU A 269 17.93 26.60 -0.37
C GLU A 269 17.95 26.07 1.08
N GLU A 270 16.99 25.20 1.41
CA GLU A 270 16.82 24.67 2.76
C GLU A 270 17.95 23.72 3.18
N THR A 271 18.59 23.04 2.24
CA THR A 271 19.74 22.15 2.48
C THR A 271 21.09 22.84 2.25
N LYS A 272 21.10 24.14 1.89
CA LYS A 272 22.31 24.90 1.55
C LYS A 272 23.12 24.26 0.41
N GLY A 273 22.44 23.64 -0.52
CA GLY A 273 23.05 22.99 -1.67
C GLY A 273 23.41 21.51 -1.47
N ASP A 274 23.25 20.95 -0.27
CA ASP A 274 23.57 19.53 -0.01
C ASP A 274 22.57 18.57 -0.70
N GLY A 275 21.33 19.00 -0.94
CA GLY A 275 20.26 18.17 -1.50
C GLY A 275 19.75 17.13 -0.50
N VAL A 276 18.93 16.19 -0.99
CA VAL A 276 18.36 15.12 -0.16
C VAL A 276 19.13 13.81 -0.30
N ALA A 277 19.26 13.09 0.82
CA ALA A 277 19.84 11.74 0.84
C ALA A 277 18.87 10.71 0.25
N MET A 278 17.55 10.96 0.32
CA MET A 278 16.55 10.12 -0.26
C MET A 278 15.35 10.95 -0.74
N ALA A 279 14.89 10.67 -1.96
CA ALA A 279 13.61 11.10 -2.46
C ALA A 279 12.67 9.89 -2.57
N VAL A 280 11.42 10.05 -2.13
CA VAL A 280 10.39 8.99 -2.21
C VAL A 280 9.26 9.48 -3.11
N GLU A 281 9.08 8.82 -4.25
CA GLU A 281 7.99 9.10 -5.18
C GLU A 281 6.76 8.31 -4.76
N CYS A 282 5.72 9.02 -4.32
CA CYS A 282 4.44 8.48 -3.85
C CYS A 282 3.23 9.17 -4.52
N SER A 283 3.46 10.00 -5.55
CA SER A 283 2.38 10.75 -6.19
C SER A 283 1.68 9.96 -7.29
N GLY A 284 2.37 8.97 -7.89
CA GLY A 284 1.91 8.29 -9.11
C GLY A 284 1.75 9.25 -10.29
N ASN A 285 2.54 10.33 -10.35
CA ASN A 285 2.52 11.31 -11.45
C ASN A 285 3.96 11.60 -11.90
N PHE A 286 4.63 10.58 -12.43
CA PHE A 286 6.05 10.64 -12.80
C PHE A 286 6.40 11.83 -13.71
N PRO A 287 5.63 12.15 -14.79
CA PRO A 287 5.95 13.27 -15.62
C PRO A 287 6.00 14.62 -14.90
N ALA A 288 5.26 14.77 -13.82
CA ALA A 288 5.23 16.02 -13.06
C ALA A 288 6.36 16.15 -12.03
N VAL A 289 6.92 15.03 -11.54
CA VAL A 289 7.80 15.07 -10.37
C VAL A 289 9.21 14.54 -10.60
N MET A 290 9.44 13.66 -11.58
CA MET A 290 10.74 12.96 -11.71
C MET A 290 11.90 13.90 -11.95
N ARG A 291 11.75 14.91 -12.79
CA ARG A 291 12.82 15.90 -13.02
C ARG A 291 13.17 16.65 -11.71
N THR A 292 12.17 17.12 -10.99
CA THR A 292 12.35 17.82 -9.71
C THR A 292 13.00 16.90 -8.67
N ILE A 293 12.64 15.61 -8.67
CA ILE A 293 13.27 14.59 -7.81
C ILE A 293 14.77 14.52 -8.12
N GLU A 294 15.16 14.36 -9.40
CA GLU A 294 16.57 14.28 -9.81
C GLU A 294 17.35 15.54 -9.40
N GLU A 295 16.79 16.71 -9.63
CA GLU A 295 17.41 18.00 -9.31
C GLU A 295 17.58 18.20 -7.79
N SER A 296 16.71 17.60 -6.97
CA SER A 296 16.75 17.68 -5.50
C SER A 296 17.80 16.78 -4.85
N LEU A 297 18.36 15.78 -5.57
CA LEU A 297 19.26 14.79 -4.97
C LEU A 297 20.60 15.39 -4.56
N GLY A 298 21.06 15.02 -3.38
CA GLY A 298 22.44 15.22 -2.95
C GLY A 298 23.39 14.14 -3.51
N ILE A 299 24.67 14.25 -3.17
CA ILE A 299 25.68 13.25 -3.53
C ILE A 299 25.36 11.92 -2.84
N GLY A 300 25.33 10.84 -3.59
CA GLY A 300 24.92 9.52 -3.11
C GLY A 300 23.40 9.40 -2.86
N GLY A 301 22.63 10.38 -3.34
CA GLY A 301 21.17 10.42 -3.16
C GLY A 301 20.45 9.23 -3.82
N LYS A 302 19.37 8.78 -3.20
CA LYS A 302 18.59 7.64 -3.65
C LYS A 302 17.16 8.05 -3.96
N VAL A 303 16.59 7.47 -5.02
CA VAL A 303 15.17 7.60 -5.36
C VAL A 303 14.48 6.27 -5.08
N ALA A 304 13.48 6.27 -4.20
CA ALA A 304 12.56 5.16 -4.05
C ALA A 304 11.28 5.49 -4.84
N VAL A 305 11.02 4.74 -5.90
CA VAL A 305 9.83 4.89 -6.76
C VAL A 305 8.79 3.90 -6.27
N VAL A 306 7.76 4.41 -5.59
CA VAL A 306 6.70 3.63 -4.92
C VAL A 306 5.35 3.85 -5.60
N GLY A 307 5.09 5.06 -6.08
CA GLY A 307 3.89 5.35 -6.86
C GLY A 307 3.86 4.55 -8.17
N MET A 308 2.66 4.31 -8.70
CA MET A 308 2.49 3.61 -9.97
C MET A 308 2.07 4.59 -11.07
N ASP A 309 2.83 4.61 -12.16
CA ASP A 309 2.50 5.39 -13.36
C ASP A 309 3.03 4.65 -14.60
N GLY A 310 2.18 4.35 -15.57
CA GLY A 310 2.58 3.67 -16.80
C GLY A 310 3.14 4.59 -17.88
N ARG A 311 3.19 5.89 -17.65
CA ARG A 311 3.69 6.86 -18.63
C ARG A 311 5.22 6.90 -18.62
N PRO A 312 5.88 6.91 -19.81
CA PRO A 312 7.32 7.06 -19.89
C PRO A 312 7.78 8.44 -19.42
N VAL A 313 8.94 8.49 -18.76
CA VAL A 313 9.60 9.73 -18.33
C VAL A 313 11.06 9.74 -18.79
N GLU A 314 11.59 10.93 -19.00
CA GLU A 314 13.01 11.12 -19.27
C GLU A 314 13.80 11.12 -17.96
N ILE A 315 14.93 10.43 -17.93
CA ILE A 315 15.90 10.41 -16.83
C ILE A 315 17.23 10.92 -17.33
N ASN A 316 17.83 11.88 -16.62
CA ASN A 316 19.12 12.43 -16.97
C ASN A 316 20.24 11.60 -16.30
N PHE A 317 20.75 10.60 -17.00
CA PHE A 317 21.80 9.73 -16.46
C PHE A 317 23.13 10.46 -16.16
N ILE A 318 23.44 11.59 -16.79
CA ILE A 318 24.66 12.35 -16.44
C ILE A 318 24.53 12.94 -15.02
N ASP A 319 23.34 13.39 -14.63
CA ASP A 319 23.11 13.89 -13.28
C ASP A 319 23.22 12.76 -12.24
N HIS A 320 22.74 11.56 -12.56
CA HIS A 320 22.95 10.38 -11.73
C HIS A 320 24.42 10.03 -11.58
N GLN A 321 25.20 10.09 -12.66
CA GLN A 321 26.65 9.82 -12.61
C GLN A 321 27.39 10.86 -11.76
N LEU A 322 27.09 12.15 -11.96
CA LEU A 322 27.77 13.23 -11.24
C LEU A 322 27.43 13.27 -9.75
N ARG A 323 26.26 12.76 -9.38
CA ARG A 323 25.85 12.65 -7.97
C ARG A 323 26.04 11.27 -7.35
N ALA A 324 26.52 10.28 -8.11
CA ALA A 324 26.54 8.88 -7.69
C ALA A 324 25.17 8.41 -7.17
N ALA A 325 24.09 8.90 -7.81
CA ALA A 325 22.71 8.64 -7.41
C ALA A 325 22.23 7.26 -7.89
N SER A 326 21.19 6.75 -7.24
CA SER A 326 20.56 5.46 -7.56
C SER A 326 19.03 5.57 -7.52
N THR A 327 18.35 4.86 -8.44
CA THR A 327 16.90 4.80 -8.49
C THR A 327 16.45 3.35 -8.30
N TYR A 328 15.48 3.14 -7.42
CA TYR A 328 14.94 1.84 -7.03
C TYR A 328 13.44 1.81 -7.27
N GLY A 329 12.98 0.91 -8.14
CA GLY A 329 11.56 0.61 -8.31
C GLY A 329 11.11 -0.47 -7.32
N THR A 330 9.88 -0.34 -6.83
CA THR A 330 9.24 -1.31 -5.98
C THR A 330 7.74 -1.41 -6.30
N VAL A 331 7.10 -2.51 -5.93
CA VAL A 331 5.65 -2.70 -5.97
C VAL A 331 5.22 -3.50 -4.75
N GLY A 332 4.16 -3.03 -4.09
CA GLY A 332 3.67 -3.67 -2.88
C GLY A 332 4.74 -3.72 -1.77
N HIS A 333 4.70 -4.76 -1.00
CA HIS A 333 5.68 -5.09 0.04
C HIS A 333 6.15 -6.54 -0.13
N SER A 334 7.09 -6.98 0.66
CA SER A 334 7.54 -8.37 0.61
C SER A 334 7.73 -8.95 2.00
N GLY A 335 7.77 -10.29 2.10
CA GLY A 335 8.01 -11.01 3.34
C GLY A 335 9.37 -10.76 4.03
N SER A 336 10.13 -9.73 3.62
CA SER A 336 11.48 -9.39 4.09
C SER A 336 11.51 -8.56 5.36
N TRP A 337 10.71 -8.87 6.36
CA TRP A 337 10.65 -8.11 7.61
C TRP A 337 9.81 -6.83 7.56
N ASP A 338 9.18 -6.48 6.44
CA ASP A 338 8.43 -5.24 6.31
C ASP A 338 7.31 -5.16 7.35
N PHE A 339 6.38 -6.12 7.34
CA PHE A 339 5.27 -6.17 8.31
C PHE A 339 5.75 -6.21 9.78
N PRO A 340 6.62 -7.14 10.19
CA PRO A 340 7.03 -7.20 11.59
C PRO A 340 7.78 -5.95 12.06
N ASN A 341 8.56 -5.30 11.20
CA ASN A 341 9.27 -4.07 11.57
C ASN A 341 8.31 -2.88 11.65
N VAL A 342 7.37 -2.76 10.72
CA VAL A 342 6.31 -1.74 10.77
C VAL A 342 5.47 -1.90 12.03
N ILE A 343 5.03 -3.11 12.37
CA ILE A 343 4.29 -3.40 13.60
C ILE A 343 5.09 -2.97 14.84
N LYS A 344 6.40 -3.29 14.89
CA LYS A 344 7.28 -2.85 16.00
C LYS A 344 7.37 -1.33 16.11
N LEU A 345 7.48 -0.63 14.98
CA LEU A 345 7.53 0.84 14.96
C LEU A 345 6.22 1.47 15.46
N MET A 346 5.07 0.90 15.07
CA MET A 346 3.76 1.33 15.56
C MET A 346 3.57 1.00 17.05
N ALA A 347 3.91 -0.21 17.48
CA ALA A 347 3.79 -0.66 18.86
C ALA A 347 4.70 0.12 19.81
N SER A 348 5.93 0.46 19.39
CA SER A 348 6.85 1.29 20.17
C SER A 348 6.43 2.77 20.24
N GLY A 349 5.51 3.20 19.36
CA GLY A 349 5.09 4.59 19.23
C GLY A 349 6.08 5.49 18.49
N GLN A 350 7.09 4.92 17.83
CA GLN A 350 8.00 5.67 16.97
C GLN A 350 7.27 6.26 15.76
N ILE A 351 6.27 5.54 15.25
CA ILE A 351 5.31 6.06 14.26
C ILE A 351 3.89 5.93 14.83
N ASN A 352 3.06 6.93 14.58
CA ASN A 352 1.65 6.92 15.01
C ASN A 352 0.73 7.08 13.81
N MET A 353 0.48 5.98 13.11
CA MET A 353 -0.34 5.97 11.90
C MET A 353 -1.84 6.17 12.15
N HIS A 354 -2.31 6.08 13.39
CA HIS A 354 -3.68 6.47 13.74
C HIS A 354 -3.99 7.93 13.35
N HIS A 355 -2.97 8.79 13.32
CA HIS A 355 -3.11 10.18 12.85
C HIS A 355 -3.38 10.32 11.35
N ALA A 356 -3.07 9.32 10.55
CA ALA A 356 -3.36 9.32 9.11
C ALA A 356 -4.80 8.88 8.80
N ILE A 357 -5.49 8.24 9.75
CA ILE A 357 -6.86 7.76 9.59
C ILE A 357 -7.82 8.93 9.78
N THR A 358 -8.49 9.36 8.71
CA THR A 358 -9.33 10.56 8.73
C THR A 358 -10.82 10.26 8.70
N ARG A 359 -11.22 9.16 8.08
CA ARG A 359 -12.64 8.76 8.00
C ARG A 359 -12.84 7.27 8.19
N ARG A 360 -14.07 6.92 8.53
CA ARG A 360 -14.54 5.55 8.70
C ARG A 360 -15.93 5.42 8.09
N PHE A 361 -16.15 4.35 7.35
CA PHE A 361 -17.43 4.01 6.73
C PHE A 361 -17.84 2.59 7.12
N PRO A 362 -19.15 2.29 7.22
CA PRO A 362 -19.61 0.92 7.32
C PRO A 362 -19.38 0.18 5.99
N LEU A 363 -19.32 -1.15 6.05
CA LEU A 363 -19.08 -1.99 4.87
C LEU A 363 -20.13 -1.75 3.76
N GLU A 364 -21.36 -1.51 4.14
CA GLU A 364 -22.48 -1.23 3.24
C GLU A 364 -22.27 0.03 2.39
N ASP A 365 -21.49 0.98 2.89
CA ASP A 365 -21.19 2.25 2.23
C ASP A 365 -19.85 2.27 1.49
N LEU A 366 -19.25 1.09 1.19
CA LEU A 366 -17.93 1.00 0.53
C LEU A 366 -17.87 1.83 -0.77
N VAL A 367 -18.90 1.79 -1.61
CA VAL A 367 -18.91 2.56 -2.88
C VAL A 367 -18.82 4.05 -2.60
N ALA A 368 -19.58 4.55 -1.62
CA ALA A 368 -19.48 5.95 -1.20
C ALA A 368 -18.12 6.30 -0.61
N ALA A 369 -17.50 5.37 0.12
CA ALA A 369 -16.16 5.53 0.67
C ALA A 369 -15.08 5.58 -0.44
N ILE A 370 -15.22 4.78 -1.50
CA ILE A 370 -14.36 4.82 -2.69
C ILE A 370 -14.52 6.18 -3.41
N ASP A 371 -15.74 6.66 -3.59
CA ASP A 371 -16.00 7.97 -4.21
C ASP A 371 -15.42 9.12 -3.37
N GLU A 372 -15.50 9.03 -2.05
CA GLU A 372 -14.86 10.00 -1.16
C GLU A 372 -13.32 9.98 -1.32
N THR A 373 -12.72 8.78 -1.46
CA THR A 373 -11.26 8.64 -1.68
C THR A 373 -10.79 9.38 -2.94
N LYS A 374 -11.61 9.46 -3.98
CA LYS A 374 -11.31 10.18 -5.24
C LYS A 374 -11.14 11.69 -5.02
N THR A 375 -11.71 12.26 -3.96
CA THR A 375 -11.55 13.68 -3.61
C THR A 375 -10.10 14.03 -3.23
N ARG A 376 -9.31 13.03 -2.81
CA ARG A 376 -7.92 13.12 -2.37
C ARG A 376 -7.68 14.05 -1.18
N VAL A 377 -8.72 14.45 -0.45
CA VAL A 377 -8.61 15.31 0.75
C VAL A 377 -8.14 14.50 1.95
N ASP A 378 -8.64 13.29 2.07
CA ASP A 378 -8.38 12.42 3.21
C ASP A 378 -6.96 11.83 3.21
N GLY A 379 -6.47 11.47 4.39
CA GLY A 379 -5.31 10.61 4.59
C GLY A 379 -5.66 9.17 4.24
N LYS A 380 -6.08 8.38 5.24
CA LYS A 380 -6.60 7.01 5.03
C LYS A 380 -8.08 6.94 5.42
N ILE A 381 -8.88 6.36 4.54
CA ILE A 381 -10.26 6.00 4.81
C ILE A 381 -10.29 4.51 5.18
N LEU A 382 -10.97 4.17 6.26
CA LEU A 382 -11.22 2.79 6.67
C LEU A 382 -12.67 2.40 6.45
N VAL A 383 -12.87 1.14 6.08
CA VAL A 383 -14.18 0.48 6.05
C VAL A 383 -14.22 -0.54 7.17
N LYS A 384 -15.34 -0.61 7.89
CA LYS A 384 -15.52 -1.47 9.06
C LYS A 384 -16.77 -2.34 8.89
N SER A 385 -16.68 -3.59 9.24
CA SER A 385 -17.83 -4.49 9.23
C SER A 385 -18.84 -4.15 10.34
N GLU A 386 -18.38 -3.51 11.42
CA GLU A 386 -19.22 -3.02 12.52
C GLU A 386 -18.75 -1.59 12.89
N LEU A 387 -19.66 -0.61 12.79
CA LEU A 387 -19.49 0.78 13.24
C LEU A 387 -20.36 1.05 14.45
#